data_cf7f4d341123f63b0592724a1a839c1a
#
_entry.id   cf7f4d341123f63b0592724a1a839c1a
#
_cell.length_a   1.000
_cell.length_b   1.000
_cell.length_c   1.000
_cell.angle_alpha   90.00
_cell.angle_beta   90.00
_cell.angle_gamma   90.00
#
_symmetry.space_group_name_H-M   'P 1'
#
loop_
_entity.id
_entity.type
_entity.pdbx_description
1 polymer ?
#
loop_
_entity_poly.entity_id
_entity_poly.type
_entity_poly.pdbx_seq_one_letter_code
_entity_poly.pdbx_strand_id
1 'polypeptide(L)'
;MKKILIATPCLDQKVDAYFVHSLCESIKLGITHNLDIKCIFLANESILPMARNELFNLAYQENYDTMVFIDDDELWEPEGLIEMILSEKDVIAMPVVNKGDKKIEFNIYYDDVEKDIDGYFEIKSCGTGFLKMSRKVVVDLFESNTELVFRNKKLRNICEFTYMNGSFVGEDITLCRKIKELGYKIWVNPNYTAYHIGNKMYKGEFKDKLQK
;
A
#
# COMPACT_ATOMS: atom_id res chain seq x y z
N MET A 1 -0.26 -22.07 6.10
CA MET A 1 0.29 -20.97 5.28
C MET A 1 -0.41 -19.68 5.67
N LYS A 2 0.34 -18.59 5.83
CA LYS A 2 -0.22 -17.25 6.09
C LYS A 2 -0.86 -16.74 4.79
N LYS A 3 -2.12 -16.31 4.85
CA LYS A 3 -2.89 -15.85 3.68
C LYS A 3 -2.61 -14.37 3.41
N ILE A 4 -2.07 -14.06 2.27
CA ILE A 4 -1.69 -12.70 1.87
C ILE A 4 -2.53 -12.25 0.69
N LEU A 5 -3.17 -11.10 0.81
CA LEU A 5 -3.84 -10.43 -0.30
C LEU A 5 -2.94 -9.31 -0.85
N ILE A 6 -2.55 -9.42 -2.11
CA ILE A 6 -2.12 -8.26 -2.90
C ILE A 6 -3.37 -7.68 -3.55
N ALA A 7 -3.70 -6.45 -3.19
CA ALA A 7 -4.93 -5.76 -3.58
C ALA A 7 -4.59 -4.64 -4.57
N THR A 8 -4.94 -4.84 -5.84
CA THR A 8 -4.54 -3.95 -6.93
C THR A 8 -5.75 -3.32 -7.61
N PRO A 9 -6.02 -2.03 -7.41
CA PRO A 9 -6.94 -1.28 -8.28
C PRO A 9 -6.39 -1.26 -9.72
N CYS A 10 -7.23 -1.57 -10.71
CA CYS A 10 -6.81 -1.68 -12.11
C CYS A 10 -7.93 -1.17 -13.04
N LEU A 11 -7.93 0.13 -13.32
CA LEU A 11 -9.06 0.79 -14.00
C LEU A 11 -9.34 0.21 -15.38
N ASP A 12 -8.32 0.05 -16.20
CA ASP A 12 -8.44 -0.29 -17.64
C ASP A 12 -8.24 -1.79 -17.95
N GLN A 13 -8.27 -2.66 -16.93
CA GLN A 13 -8.05 -4.10 -17.04
C GLN A 13 -6.65 -4.48 -17.56
N LYS A 14 -5.70 -3.60 -17.41
CA LYS A 14 -4.32 -3.84 -17.82
C LYS A 14 -3.39 -3.65 -16.64
N VAL A 15 -2.34 -4.43 -16.61
CA VAL A 15 -1.23 -4.31 -15.67
C VAL A 15 0.07 -4.22 -16.45
N ASP A 16 1.05 -3.52 -15.89
CA ASP A 16 2.35 -3.42 -16.52
C ASP A 16 3.09 -4.78 -16.48
N ALA A 17 3.87 -5.08 -17.52
CA ALA A 17 4.63 -6.32 -17.59
C ALA A 17 5.69 -6.44 -16.47
N TYR A 18 6.24 -5.31 -16.01
CA TYR A 18 7.15 -5.30 -14.89
C TYR A 18 6.44 -5.59 -13.56
N PHE A 19 5.20 -5.12 -13.38
CA PHE A 19 4.35 -5.52 -12.26
C PHE A 19 4.16 -7.04 -12.24
N VAL A 20 3.77 -7.64 -13.38
CA VAL A 20 3.57 -9.10 -13.50
C VAL A 20 4.85 -9.85 -13.15
N HIS A 21 6.00 -9.36 -13.62
CA HIS A 21 7.29 -9.97 -13.29
C HIS A 21 7.56 -9.96 -11.79
N SER A 22 7.46 -8.79 -11.13
CA SER A 22 7.66 -8.67 -9.68
C SER A 22 6.68 -9.54 -8.89
N LEU A 23 5.41 -9.60 -9.31
CA LEU A 23 4.39 -10.44 -8.69
C LEU A 23 4.74 -11.93 -8.78
N CYS A 24 5.10 -12.42 -9.98
CA CYS A 24 5.44 -13.84 -10.18
C CYS A 24 6.65 -14.24 -9.32
N GLU A 25 7.70 -13.43 -9.29
CA GLU A 25 8.88 -13.72 -8.47
C GLU A 25 8.57 -13.62 -6.97
N SER A 26 7.71 -12.67 -6.54
CA SER A 26 7.24 -12.58 -5.16
C SER A 26 6.42 -13.80 -4.73
N ILE A 27 5.56 -14.34 -5.60
CA ILE A 27 4.80 -15.57 -5.31
C ILE A 27 5.75 -16.75 -5.14
N LYS A 28 6.72 -16.93 -6.04
CA LYS A 28 7.74 -18.00 -5.93
C LYS A 28 8.52 -17.91 -4.61
N LEU A 29 9.00 -16.71 -4.28
CA LEU A 29 9.74 -16.48 -3.05
C LEU A 29 8.83 -16.69 -1.83
N GLY A 30 7.58 -16.25 -1.88
CA GLY A 30 6.58 -16.42 -0.81
C GLY A 30 6.34 -17.89 -0.46
N ILE A 31 6.32 -18.79 -1.45
CA ILE A 31 6.17 -20.24 -1.20
C ILE A 31 7.29 -20.76 -0.31
N THR A 32 8.54 -20.32 -0.48
CA THR A 32 9.66 -20.74 0.35
C THR A 32 9.55 -20.26 1.79
N HIS A 33 8.74 -19.20 2.04
CA HIS A 33 8.44 -18.65 3.35
C HIS A 33 7.09 -19.09 3.92
N ASN A 34 6.46 -20.12 3.33
CA ASN A 34 5.14 -20.64 3.75
C ASN A 34 4.02 -19.59 3.69
N LEU A 35 4.06 -18.71 2.68
CA LEU A 35 3.05 -17.70 2.39
C LEU A 35 2.13 -18.19 1.25
N ASP A 36 0.83 -17.94 1.38
CA ASP A 36 -0.18 -18.10 0.34
C ASP A 36 -0.53 -16.71 -0.21
N ILE A 37 0.16 -16.30 -1.28
CA ILE A 37 0.01 -14.97 -1.87
C ILE A 37 -1.02 -15.04 -3.01
N LYS A 38 -2.13 -14.31 -2.85
CA LYS A 38 -3.16 -14.14 -3.88
C LYS A 38 -3.20 -12.67 -4.29
N CYS A 39 -3.15 -12.41 -5.60
CA CYS A 39 -3.37 -11.08 -6.15
C CYS A 39 -4.81 -10.95 -6.68
N ILE A 40 -5.49 -9.88 -6.29
CA ILE A 40 -6.83 -9.52 -6.79
C ILE A 40 -6.73 -8.18 -7.51
N PHE A 41 -7.03 -8.21 -8.80
CA PHE A 41 -7.17 -7.03 -9.64
C PHE A 41 -8.62 -6.57 -9.64
N LEU A 42 -8.90 -5.40 -9.06
CA LEU A 42 -10.23 -4.81 -9.11
C LEU A 42 -10.31 -3.88 -10.33
N ALA A 43 -10.95 -4.39 -11.39
CA ALA A 43 -11.04 -3.70 -12.66
C ALA A 43 -12.31 -2.86 -12.81
N ASN A 44 -12.29 -1.88 -13.73
CA ASN A 44 -13.45 -1.08 -14.17
C ASN A 44 -14.07 -0.16 -13.10
N GLU A 45 -13.39 0.11 -12.00
CA GLU A 45 -13.84 1.11 -11.03
C GLU A 45 -13.00 2.38 -11.16
N SER A 46 -13.64 3.45 -11.66
CA SER A 46 -12.98 4.74 -11.91
C SER A 46 -12.85 5.62 -10.66
N ILE A 47 -13.56 5.28 -9.60
CA ILE A 47 -13.49 6.01 -8.33
C ILE A 47 -12.53 5.25 -7.40
N LEU A 48 -11.27 5.64 -7.42
CA LEU A 48 -10.21 4.94 -6.70
C LEU A 48 -10.53 4.64 -5.21
N PRO A 49 -11.11 5.58 -4.41
CA PRO A 49 -11.54 5.23 -3.05
C PRO A 49 -12.53 4.08 -3.00
N MET A 50 -13.43 3.96 -3.96
CA MET A 50 -14.41 2.86 -4.00
C MET A 50 -13.76 1.54 -4.35
N ALA A 51 -12.81 1.53 -5.30
CA ALA A 51 -12.01 0.36 -5.60
C ALA A 51 -11.26 -0.15 -4.35
N ARG A 52 -10.62 0.76 -3.61
CA ARG A 52 -9.91 0.42 -2.38
C ARG A 52 -10.86 -0.09 -1.28
N ASN A 53 -12.05 0.51 -1.13
CA ASN A 53 -13.06 0.06 -0.17
C ASN A 53 -13.60 -1.34 -0.50
N GLU A 54 -13.80 -1.67 -1.78
CA GLU A 54 -14.17 -3.03 -2.20
C GLU A 54 -13.07 -4.05 -1.85
N LEU A 55 -11.81 -3.71 -2.07
CA LEU A 55 -10.67 -4.55 -1.74
C LEU A 55 -10.50 -4.74 -0.21
N PHE A 56 -10.75 -3.70 0.60
CA PHE A 56 -10.81 -3.83 2.05
C PHE A 56 -11.93 -4.78 2.50
N ASN A 57 -13.11 -4.63 1.90
CA ASN A 57 -14.26 -5.48 2.21
C ASN A 57 -13.94 -6.96 1.93
N LEU A 58 -13.30 -7.25 0.81
CA LEU A 58 -12.85 -8.59 0.44
C LEU A 58 -11.78 -9.10 1.43
N ALA A 59 -10.77 -8.28 1.77
CA ALA A 59 -9.73 -8.65 2.72
C ALA A 59 -10.32 -9.01 4.11
N TYR A 60 -11.32 -8.25 4.56
CA TYR A 60 -12.03 -8.52 5.81
C TYR A 60 -12.83 -9.81 5.74
N GLN A 61 -13.68 -9.99 4.72
CA GLN A 61 -14.61 -11.12 4.61
C GLN A 61 -13.89 -12.45 4.37
N GLU A 62 -12.84 -12.49 3.56
CA GLU A 62 -12.08 -13.71 3.27
C GLU A 62 -10.99 -14.04 4.30
N ASN A 63 -10.89 -13.26 5.38
CA ASN A 63 -9.97 -13.47 6.49
C ASN A 63 -8.50 -13.60 6.05
N TYR A 64 -8.00 -12.63 5.26
CA TYR A 64 -6.58 -12.54 4.96
C TYR A 64 -5.78 -12.12 6.21
N ASP A 65 -4.61 -12.74 6.43
CA ASP A 65 -3.72 -12.41 7.54
C ASP A 65 -2.97 -11.08 7.32
N THR A 66 -2.75 -10.74 6.05
CA THR A 66 -2.10 -9.51 5.63
C THR A 66 -2.70 -9.03 4.31
N MET A 67 -2.92 -7.73 4.20
CA MET A 67 -3.30 -7.05 2.98
C MET A 67 -2.18 -6.11 2.56
N VAL A 68 -1.85 -6.10 1.26
CA VAL A 68 -0.89 -5.17 0.68
C VAL A 68 -1.55 -4.51 -0.52
N PHE A 69 -1.73 -3.19 -0.47
CA PHE A 69 -2.02 -2.43 -1.69
C PHE A 69 -0.78 -2.32 -2.54
N ILE A 70 -0.90 -2.61 -3.84
CA ILE A 70 0.11 -2.33 -4.85
C ILE A 70 -0.63 -1.82 -6.09
N ASP A 71 -0.27 -0.63 -6.59
CA ASP A 71 -0.86 -0.07 -7.80
C ASP A 71 -0.34 -0.81 -9.05
N ASP A 72 -1.13 -0.85 -10.12
CA ASP A 72 -0.94 -1.73 -11.29
C ASP A 72 0.24 -1.37 -12.20
N ASP A 73 0.91 -0.27 -11.90
CA ASP A 73 2.03 0.29 -12.67
C ASP A 73 3.33 0.43 -11.84
N GLU A 74 3.51 -0.47 -10.87
CA GLU A 74 4.71 -0.50 -10.03
C GLU A 74 5.62 -1.70 -10.34
N LEU A 75 6.92 -1.50 -10.12
CA LEU A 75 7.97 -2.52 -10.16
C LEU A 75 8.70 -2.53 -8.82
N TRP A 76 8.88 -3.70 -8.21
CA TRP A 76 9.56 -3.86 -6.91
C TRP A 76 10.46 -5.09 -6.87
N GLU A 77 11.39 -5.10 -5.92
CA GLU A 77 12.20 -6.28 -5.59
C GLU A 77 11.36 -7.25 -4.73
N PRO A 78 11.25 -8.53 -5.12
CA PRO A 78 10.46 -9.54 -4.40
C PRO A 78 10.84 -9.64 -2.92
N GLU A 79 12.12 -9.54 -2.60
CA GLU A 79 12.67 -9.61 -1.25
C GLU A 79 12.07 -8.51 -0.36
N GLY A 80 11.92 -7.29 -0.89
CA GLY A 80 11.33 -6.17 -0.17
C GLY A 80 9.88 -6.42 0.23
N LEU A 81 9.07 -6.98 -0.66
CA LEU A 81 7.69 -7.35 -0.36
C LEU A 81 7.63 -8.47 0.69
N ILE A 82 8.46 -9.51 0.54
CA ILE A 82 8.47 -10.63 1.50
C ILE A 82 8.92 -10.17 2.89
N GLU A 83 9.94 -9.31 2.98
CA GLU A 83 10.39 -8.74 4.24
C GLU A 83 9.27 -7.92 4.92
N MET A 84 8.56 -7.07 4.17
CA MET A 84 7.39 -6.34 4.68
C MET A 84 6.31 -7.27 5.24
N ILE A 85 6.00 -8.37 4.54
CA ILE A 85 4.98 -9.34 4.95
C ILE A 85 5.39 -10.11 6.22
N LEU A 86 6.67 -10.44 6.34
CA LEU A 86 7.22 -11.19 7.48
C LEU A 86 7.43 -10.32 8.71
N SER A 87 7.60 -9.01 8.53
CA SER A 87 7.75 -8.07 9.64
C SER A 87 6.52 -8.06 10.55
N GLU A 88 6.75 -8.01 11.86
CA GLU A 88 5.71 -7.90 12.88
C GLU A 88 5.09 -6.50 12.99
N LYS A 89 5.64 -5.50 12.32
CA LYS A 89 5.06 -4.15 12.26
C LYS A 89 3.71 -4.18 11.55
N ASP A 90 2.69 -3.61 12.16
CA ASP A 90 1.31 -3.67 11.66
C ASP A 90 1.12 -2.97 10.32
N VAL A 91 1.74 -1.80 10.13
CA VAL A 91 1.63 -1.00 8.91
C VAL A 91 3.00 -0.62 8.39
N ILE A 92 3.29 -1.00 7.14
CA ILE A 92 4.57 -0.68 6.48
C ILE A 92 4.28 -0.15 5.08
N ALA A 93 4.87 0.99 4.75
CA ALA A 93 4.90 1.52 3.40
C ALA A 93 6.25 1.17 2.73
N MET A 94 6.21 0.83 1.44
CA MET A 94 7.39 0.88 0.58
C MET A 94 7.42 2.23 -0.13
N PRO A 95 8.55 2.95 -0.13
CA PRO A 95 8.67 4.18 -0.89
C PRO A 95 8.46 3.93 -2.38
N VAL A 96 7.57 4.68 -3.00
CA VAL A 96 7.33 4.66 -4.45
C VAL A 96 7.88 5.94 -5.06
N VAL A 97 8.60 5.83 -6.16
CA VAL A 97 9.12 6.99 -6.90
C VAL A 97 7.96 7.73 -7.57
N ASN A 98 7.82 9.02 -7.31
CA ASN A 98 6.78 9.83 -7.94
C ASN A 98 7.05 10.02 -9.44
N LYS A 99 5.98 10.04 -10.25
CA LYS A 99 6.07 10.41 -11.67
C LYS A 99 6.38 11.91 -11.78
N GLY A 100 7.60 12.24 -12.11
CA GLY A 100 8.05 13.63 -12.27
C GLY A 100 9.35 13.72 -13.07
N ASP A 101 9.54 14.82 -13.82
CA ASP A 101 10.69 14.96 -14.73
C ASP A 101 11.85 15.78 -14.15
N LYS A 102 11.61 16.54 -13.09
CA LYS A 102 12.60 17.53 -12.61
C LYS A 102 13.43 17.06 -11.41
N LYS A 103 12.86 16.23 -10.55
CA LYS A 103 13.48 15.77 -9.31
C LYS A 103 12.93 14.41 -8.91
N ILE A 104 13.80 13.54 -8.43
CA ILE A 104 13.39 12.27 -7.85
C ILE A 104 12.75 12.57 -6.49
N GLU A 105 11.47 12.31 -6.39
CA GLU A 105 10.68 12.42 -5.16
C GLU A 105 9.95 11.11 -4.88
N PHE A 106 9.52 10.94 -3.65
CA PHE A 106 8.85 9.72 -3.19
C PHE A 106 7.53 10.07 -2.50
N ASN A 107 6.59 9.15 -2.53
CA ASN A 107 5.28 9.26 -1.91
C ASN A 107 5.30 9.11 -0.36
N ILE A 108 6.41 9.44 0.29
CA ILE A 108 6.62 9.31 1.74
C ILE A 108 6.78 10.70 2.38
N TYR A 109 6.01 10.94 3.45
CA TYR A 109 6.06 12.18 4.22
C TYR A 109 6.51 11.88 5.66
N TYR A 110 7.63 12.48 6.08
CA TYR A 110 8.26 12.27 7.38
C TYR A 110 8.86 13.58 7.90
N ASP A 111 9.12 13.65 9.21
CA ASP A 111 9.88 14.73 9.82
C ASP A 111 11.34 14.31 10.04
N ASP A 112 11.56 13.51 11.07
CA ASP A 112 12.86 13.02 11.46
C ASP A 112 13.04 11.55 11.07
N VAL A 113 14.27 11.16 10.79
CA VAL A 113 14.64 9.77 10.46
C VAL A 113 15.32 9.17 11.69
N GLU A 114 14.52 8.75 12.66
CA GLU A 114 14.99 7.94 13.78
C GLU A 114 14.67 6.48 13.49
N LYS A 115 15.70 5.70 13.17
CA LYS A 115 15.54 4.27 12.85
C LYS A 115 15.41 3.47 14.14
N ASP A 116 14.49 2.51 14.13
CA ASP A 116 14.43 1.50 15.18
C ASP A 116 15.54 0.43 15.05
N ILE A 117 15.52 -0.57 15.93
CA ILE A 117 16.50 -1.66 15.96
C ILE A 117 16.54 -2.48 14.66
N ASP A 118 15.42 -2.53 13.93
CA ASP A 118 15.28 -3.27 12.68
C ASP A 118 15.60 -2.40 11.45
N GLY A 119 15.99 -1.13 11.65
CA GLY A 119 16.32 -0.18 10.59
C GLY A 119 15.13 0.53 9.96
N TYR A 120 13.92 0.28 10.45
CA TYR A 120 12.71 1.01 10.05
C TYR A 120 12.64 2.36 10.77
N PHE A 121 11.92 3.32 10.18
CA PHE A 121 11.55 4.55 10.88
C PHE A 121 10.07 4.90 10.68
N GLU A 122 9.51 5.62 11.63
CA GLU A 122 8.12 6.07 11.59
C GLU A 122 7.94 7.24 10.62
N ILE A 123 6.82 7.21 9.87
CA ILE A 123 6.46 8.27 8.94
C ILE A 123 5.11 8.90 9.29
N LYS A 124 4.88 10.12 8.78
CA LYS A 124 3.60 10.84 8.95
C LYS A 124 2.51 10.22 8.09
N SER A 125 2.78 10.05 6.82
CA SER A 125 1.87 9.52 5.83
C SER A 125 2.62 9.06 4.57
N CYS A 126 1.93 8.33 3.72
CA CYS A 126 2.43 7.85 2.44
C CYS A 126 1.29 7.78 1.43
N GLY A 127 1.61 7.64 0.16
CA GLY A 127 0.67 7.14 -0.83
C GLY A 127 0.30 5.67 -0.56
N THR A 128 -0.84 5.24 -1.06
CA THR A 128 -1.33 3.86 -0.91
C THR A 128 -0.90 2.92 -2.02
N GLY A 129 -0.05 3.38 -2.96
CA GLY A 129 0.46 2.58 -4.06
C GLY A 129 1.24 1.35 -3.60
N PHE A 130 1.93 1.43 -2.45
CA PHE A 130 2.58 0.27 -1.84
C PHE A 130 2.47 0.31 -0.31
N LEU A 131 1.41 -0.30 0.24
CA LEU A 131 1.10 -0.22 1.67
C LEU A 131 0.64 -1.58 2.21
N LYS A 132 1.42 -2.14 3.14
CA LYS A 132 1.08 -3.37 3.88
C LYS A 132 0.31 -3.02 5.15
N MET A 133 -0.72 -3.80 5.45
CA MET A 133 -1.48 -3.77 6.70
C MET A 133 -1.69 -5.18 7.24
N SER A 134 -1.52 -5.36 8.55
CA SER A 134 -1.83 -6.61 9.25
C SER A 134 -3.34 -6.84 9.31
N ARG A 135 -3.75 -8.09 9.57
CA ARG A 135 -5.15 -8.44 9.80
C ARG A 135 -5.82 -7.55 10.84
N LYS A 136 -5.10 -7.27 11.93
CA LYS A 136 -5.60 -6.42 13.02
C LYS A 136 -5.99 -5.04 12.52
N VAL A 137 -5.12 -4.39 11.75
CA VAL A 137 -5.40 -3.06 11.17
C VAL A 137 -6.60 -3.10 10.22
N VAL A 138 -6.69 -4.13 9.36
CA VAL A 138 -7.82 -4.30 8.44
C VAL A 138 -9.13 -4.43 9.21
N VAL A 139 -9.16 -5.22 10.29
CA VAL A 139 -10.34 -5.40 11.15
C VAL A 139 -10.71 -4.10 11.84
N ASP A 140 -9.76 -3.44 12.51
CA ASP A 140 -10.02 -2.22 13.27
C ASP A 140 -10.50 -1.08 12.35
N LEU A 141 -9.93 -0.95 11.15
CA LEU A 141 -10.42 0.00 10.13
C LEU A 141 -11.84 -0.36 9.66
N PHE A 142 -12.10 -1.63 9.42
CA PHE A 142 -13.41 -2.08 8.95
C PHE A 142 -14.51 -1.84 9.99
N GLU A 143 -14.23 -2.10 11.25
CA GLU A 143 -15.21 -1.99 12.35
C GLU A 143 -15.42 -0.53 12.80
N SER A 144 -14.38 0.31 12.75
CA SER A 144 -14.46 1.72 13.17
C SER A 144 -15.09 2.66 12.13
N ASN A 145 -15.18 2.25 10.86
CA ASN A 145 -15.71 3.10 9.80
C ASN A 145 -17.18 2.82 9.49
N THR A 146 -17.90 3.85 9.04
CA THR A 146 -19.33 3.76 8.72
C THR A 146 -19.59 2.94 7.46
N GLU A 147 -20.76 2.30 7.39
CA GLU A 147 -21.23 1.65 6.17
C GLU A 147 -21.64 2.70 5.14
N LEU A 148 -21.30 2.45 3.89
CA LEU A 148 -21.81 3.18 2.73
C LEU A 148 -22.39 2.19 1.71
N VAL A 149 -23.33 2.67 0.88
CA VAL A 149 -23.90 1.89 -0.23
C VAL A 149 -23.38 2.49 -1.54
N PHE A 150 -22.70 1.66 -2.32
CA PHE A 150 -22.19 2.04 -3.63
C PHE A 150 -22.58 0.99 -4.67
N ARG A 151 -23.32 1.40 -5.74
CA ARG A 151 -23.82 0.47 -6.79
C ARG A 151 -24.44 -0.82 -6.23
N ASN A 152 -25.33 -0.68 -5.24
CA ASN A 152 -25.99 -1.78 -4.52
C ASN A 152 -25.08 -2.71 -3.69
N LYS A 153 -23.80 -2.37 -3.52
CA LYS A 153 -22.88 -3.05 -2.60
C LYS A 153 -22.80 -2.28 -1.29
N LYS A 154 -22.78 -3.01 -0.18
CA LYS A 154 -22.47 -2.45 1.14
C LYS A 154 -20.99 -2.52 1.38
N LEU A 155 -20.36 -1.38 1.57
CA LEU A 155 -18.93 -1.23 1.80
C LEU A 155 -18.69 -0.48 3.11
N ARG A 156 -17.45 -0.47 3.60
CA ARG A 156 -17.01 0.45 4.66
C ARG A 156 -16.31 1.66 4.04
N ASN A 157 -16.61 2.85 4.56
CA ASN A 157 -16.02 4.11 4.09
C ASN A 157 -14.62 4.33 4.67
N ILE A 158 -13.70 3.43 4.37
CA ILE A 158 -12.32 3.43 4.88
C ILE A 158 -11.48 4.44 4.09
N CYS A 159 -11.50 4.33 2.76
CA CYS A 159 -10.84 5.25 1.84
C CYS A 159 -11.84 6.27 1.32
N GLU A 160 -11.56 7.54 1.51
CA GLU A 160 -12.41 8.64 1.09
C GLU A 160 -11.61 9.92 0.84
N PHE A 161 -12.09 10.75 -0.06
CA PHE A 161 -11.62 12.13 -0.17
C PHE A 161 -12.21 12.97 0.95
N THR A 162 -11.41 13.83 1.57
CA THR A 162 -11.88 14.73 2.64
C THR A 162 -11.45 16.17 2.37
N TYR A 163 -12.02 17.10 3.14
CA TYR A 163 -11.60 18.50 3.17
C TYR A 163 -11.10 18.82 4.57
N MET A 164 -9.89 19.39 4.66
CA MET A 164 -9.30 19.84 5.92
C MET A 164 -8.77 21.27 5.76
N ASN A 165 -9.19 22.17 6.64
CA ASN A 165 -8.76 23.57 6.62
C ASN A 165 -8.93 24.24 5.23
N GLY A 166 -10.02 23.91 4.53
CA GLY A 166 -10.31 24.45 3.20
C GLY A 166 -9.53 23.79 2.05
N SER A 167 -8.69 22.79 2.31
CA SER A 167 -7.92 22.07 1.30
C SER A 167 -8.48 20.67 1.06
N PHE A 168 -8.43 20.23 -0.19
CA PHE A 168 -8.75 18.86 -0.58
C PHE A 168 -7.64 17.91 -0.10
N VAL A 169 -8.05 16.77 0.49
CA VAL A 169 -7.15 15.73 0.99
C VAL A 169 -7.46 14.42 0.30
N GLY A 170 -6.44 13.80 -0.29
CA GLY A 170 -6.53 12.51 -0.96
C GLY A 170 -6.93 11.36 -0.02
N GLU A 171 -7.40 10.28 -0.60
CA GLU A 171 -7.83 9.08 0.13
C GLU A 171 -6.66 8.39 0.85
N ASP A 172 -5.45 8.51 0.30
CA ASP A 172 -4.20 7.99 0.87
C ASP A 172 -3.85 8.65 2.20
N ILE A 173 -3.84 9.98 2.22
CA ILE A 173 -3.57 10.76 3.44
C ILE A 173 -4.70 10.57 4.45
N THR A 174 -5.96 10.47 3.98
CA THR A 174 -7.10 10.19 4.84
C THR A 174 -7.00 8.81 5.49
N LEU A 175 -6.60 7.78 4.72
CA LEU A 175 -6.35 6.44 5.26
C LEU A 175 -5.22 6.45 6.30
N CYS A 176 -4.09 7.10 6.00
CA CYS A 176 -2.98 7.22 6.95
C CYS A 176 -3.41 7.89 8.27
N ARG A 177 -4.27 8.91 8.20
CA ARG A 177 -4.83 9.56 9.39
C ARG A 177 -5.69 8.58 10.19
N LYS A 178 -6.63 7.86 9.56
CA LYS A 178 -7.49 6.88 10.23
C LYS A 178 -6.67 5.77 10.91
N ILE A 179 -5.61 5.29 10.26
CA ILE A 179 -4.66 4.33 10.84
C ILE A 179 -4.04 4.88 12.13
N LYS A 180 -3.59 6.14 12.10
CA LYS A 180 -2.97 6.79 13.27
C LYS A 180 -3.98 7.10 14.38
N GLU A 181 -5.21 7.48 14.05
CA GLU A 181 -6.31 7.70 15.01
C GLU A 181 -6.67 6.40 15.78
N LEU A 182 -6.45 5.23 15.16
CA LEU A 182 -6.56 3.92 15.82
C LEU A 182 -5.33 3.53 16.66
N GLY A 183 -4.31 4.40 16.74
CA GLY A 183 -3.10 4.20 17.54
C GLY A 183 -1.99 3.45 16.84
N TYR A 184 -2.11 3.15 15.55
CA TYR A 184 -1.06 2.49 14.79
C TYR A 184 0.00 3.46 14.29
N LYS A 185 1.24 3.00 14.24
CA LYS A 185 2.35 3.66 13.58
C LYS A 185 2.46 3.18 12.14
N ILE A 186 2.88 4.06 11.24
CA ILE A 186 3.21 3.71 9.86
C ILE A 186 4.74 3.72 9.74
N TRP A 187 5.29 2.61 9.30
CA TRP A 187 6.72 2.40 9.19
C TRP A 187 7.19 2.36 7.75
N VAL A 188 8.46 2.66 7.53
CA VAL A 188 9.11 2.50 6.24
C VAL A 188 10.46 1.81 6.42
N ASN A 189 10.76 0.84 5.53
CA ASN A 189 12.11 0.31 5.37
C ASN A 189 12.79 1.08 4.22
N PRO A 190 13.85 1.86 4.49
CA PRO A 190 14.48 2.66 3.45
C PRO A 190 15.32 1.86 2.46
N ASN A 191 15.56 0.58 2.71
CA ASN A 191 16.43 -0.26 1.89
C ASN A 191 15.77 -0.70 0.58
N TYR A 192 14.42 -0.67 0.51
CA TYR A 192 13.66 -1.07 -0.67
C TYR A 192 12.87 0.13 -1.20
N THR A 193 12.75 0.18 -2.52
CA THR A 193 12.00 1.22 -3.23
C THR A 193 11.25 0.59 -4.39
N ALA A 194 9.97 0.90 -4.52
CA ALA A 194 9.21 0.56 -5.71
C ALA A 194 9.40 1.66 -6.78
N TYR A 195 9.60 1.23 -8.02
CA TYR A 195 9.73 2.12 -9.17
C TYR A 195 8.37 2.27 -9.83
N HIS A 196 8.11 3.45 -10.37
CA HIS A 196 6.84 3.75 -11.01
C HIS A 196 6.96 3.67 -12.53
N ILE A 197 6.04 2.99 -13.17
CA ILE A 197 6.00 2.84 -14.62
C ILE A 197 4.98 3.84 -15.19
N GLY A 198 5.31 4.46 -16.29
CA GLY A 198 4.46 5.40 -17.02
C GLY A 198 4.97 5.53 -18.44
N ASN A 199 5.03 6.73 -19.00
CA ASN A 199 5.68 6.97 -20.31
C ASN A 199 7.16 6.56 -20.32
N LYS A 200 7.74 6.43 -19.15
CA LYS A 200 9.07 5.89 -18.86
C LYS A 200 9.05 5.24 -17.48
N MET A 201 10.13 4.53 -17.14
CA MET A 201 10.31 4.03 -15.79
C MET A 201 10.94 5.13 -14.92
N TYR A 202 10.28 5.49 -13.82
CA TYR A 202 10.76 6.43 -12.82
C TYR A 202 11.49 5.66 -11.73
N LYS A 203 12.80 5.88 -11.62
CA LYS A 203 13.70 5.14 -10.72
C LYS A 203 14.38 6.06 -9.73
N GLY A 204 14.68 5.52 -8.55
CA GLY A 204 15.48 6.18 -7.52
C GLY A 204 15.52 5.34 -6.27
N GLU A 205 16.56 5.48 -5.46
CA GLU A 205 16.70 4.76 -4.21
C GLU A 205 16.34 5.70 -3.05
N PHE A 206 15.37 5.32 -2.25
CA PHE A 206 14.93 6.16 -1.14
C PHE A 206 16.03 6.36 -0.09
N LYS A 207 16.85 5.32 0.16
CA LYS A 207 18.01 5.39 1.06
C LYS A 207 18.99 6.52 0.68
N ASP A 208 19.16 6.83 -0.61
CA ASP A 208 20.06 7.87 -1.07
C ASP A 208 19.55 9.28 -0.75
N LYS A 209 18.23 9.44 -0.61
CA LYS A 209 17.61 10.69 -0.17
C LYS A 209 17.87 10.98 1.30
N LEU A 210 18.01 9.94 2.13
CA LEU A 210 18.25 10.07 3.56
C LEU A 210 19.70 10.40 3.92
N GLN A 211 20.64 10.30 2.97
CA GLN A 211 22.06 10.58 3.16
C GLN A 211 22.45 12.04 2.84
N LYS A 212 21.50 12.84 2.37
CA LYS A 212 21.68 14.26 2.01
C LYS A 212 21.14 15.17 3.10
#